data_cb5449bf63bb018d00fbf80a6624686c
#
_entry.id   cb5449bf63bb018d00fbf80a6624686c
#
_cell.length_a   1.000
_cell.length_b   1.000
_cell.length_c   1.000
_cell.angle_alpha   90.00
_cell.angle_beta   90.00
_cell.angle_gamma   90.00
#
_symmetry.space_group_name_H-M   'P 1'
#
loop_
_entity.id
_entity.type
_entity.pdbx_description
1 polymer ?
#
loop_
_entity_poly.entity_id
_entity_poly.type
_entity_poly.pdbx_seq_one_letter_code
_entity_poly.pdbx_strand_id
1 'polypeptide(L)'
;SPWFQGKGPAVPALAESAWIGGWREAGDLTPDSRIIQGKLPNGFRYALLSAPRKGKVSLSLIVGAGSYAERPSERGYAHFTEHLAFTGSTHYPSGTAARFFEENGMKFGRDANAFTSGNRTVFRITLQKADQKTLSESLQVLSDFAGGVLFAPESVASEWGVVLSELALADTEEGRTLADLRKFLYGGTQFEFLPAGDPAVISAASPENLKRFY
;
A
#
# COMPACT_ATOMS: atom_id res chain seq x y z
N SER A 1 -36.06 -5.67 7.20
CA SER A 1 -35.28 -6.26 8.30
C SER A 1 -34.72 -5.15 9.17
N PRO A 2 -34.80 -5.20 10.54
CA PRO A 2 -34.33 -4.12 11.43
C PRO A 2 -32.85 -3.81 11.34
N TRP A 3 -32.05 -4.67 10.71
CA TRP A 3 -30.61 -4.54 10.55
C TRP A 3 -30.17 -3.50 9.51
N PHE A 4 -31.09 -2.98 8.70
CA PHE A 4 -30.79 -2.01 7.64
C PHE A 4 -31.35 -0.61 7.89
N GLN A 5 -31.95 -0.34 9.04
CA GLN A 5 -32.36 1.01 9.41
C GLN A 5 -31.31 1.69 10.29
N GLY A 6 -30.23 2.14 9.70
CA GLY A 6 -29.43 3.31 9.96
C GLY A 6 -29.05 3.74 11.39
N LYS A 7 -29.17 2.90 12.40
CA LYS A 7 -28.65 3.16 13.76
C LYS A 7 -28.11 1.85 14.35
N GLY A 8 -27.10 1.30 13.71
CA GLY A 8 -26.20 0.39 14.40
C GLY A 8 -25.55 1.12 15.58
N PRO A 9 -25.13 0.41 16.66
CA PRO A 9 -24.39 1.03 17.74
C PRO A 9 -23.23 1.81 17.12
N ALA A 10 -23.01 3.04 17.54
CA ALA A 10 -21.87 3.85 17.12
C ALA A 10 -20.62 2.95 17.28
N VAL A 11 -19.98 2.63 16.17
CA VAL A 11 -18.68 1.96 16.22
C VAL A 11 -17.81 2.90 17.04
N PRO A 12 -17.30 2.48 18.23
CA PRO A 12 -16.42 3.35 19.00
C PRO A 12 -15.30 3.74 18.07
N ALA A 13 -15.03 5.05 17.96
CA ALA A 13 -13.81 5.51 17.30
C ALA A 13 -12.68 4.69 17.93
N LEU A 14 -11.94 3.92 17.13
CA LEU A 14 -10.78 3.18 17.60
C LEU A 14 -9.90 4.22 18.29
N ALA A 15 -9.87 4.19 19.63
CA ALA A 15 -9.07 5.12 20.37
C ALA A 15 -7.64 4.98 19.84
N GLU A 16 -6.99 6.09 19.54
CA GLU A 16 -5.59 6.12 19.11
C GLU A 16 -4.69 5.26 20.01
N SER A 17 -5.05 5.15 21.27
CA SER A 17 -4.47 4.28 22.29
C SER A 17 -4.53 2.78 21.97
N ALA A 18 -5.56 2.28 21.29
CA ALA A 18 -5.66 0.85 20.94
C ALA A 18 -4.55 0.40 19.99
N TRP A 19 -3.92 1.36 19.27
CA TRP A 19 -2.77 1.12 18.40
C TRP A 19 -1.43 1.54 19.02
N ILE A 20 -1.45 2.38 20.07
CA ILE A 20 -0.26 2.90 20.74
C ILE A 20 0.23 1.93 21.82
N GLY A 21 -0.68 1.19 22.46
CA GLY A 21 -0.34 0.22 23.50
C GLY A 21 0.46 -0.99 23.02
N GLY A 22 0.61 -1.13 21.71
CA GLY A 22 1.23 -2.30 21.13
C GLY A 22 0.39 -3.57 21.39
N TRP A 23 0.67 -4.62 20.69
CA TRP A 23 0.01 -5.92 20.83
C TRP A 23 0.22 -6.58 22.22
N ARG A 24 0.93 -5.89 23.11
CA ARG A 24 1.31 -6.40 24.43
C ARG A 24 0.26 -6.24 25.52
N GLU A 25 -0.71 -5.33 25.35
CA GLU A 25 -1.59 -4.95 26.46
C GLU A 25 -3.03 -5.47 26.37
N ALA A 26 -3.47 -6.04 25.23
CA ALA A 26 -4.87 -6.37 25.02
C ALA A 26 -5.17 -7.82 24.58
N GLY A 27 -4.22 -8.73 24.60
CA GLY A 27 -4.41 -10.09 24.13
C GLY A 27 -3.98 -11.16 25.12
N ASP A 28 -4.65 -12.29 25.09
CA ASP A 28 -4.29 -13.55 25.74
C ASP A 28 -3.08 -14.24 25.08
N LEU A 29 -2.62 -13.73 23.92
CA LEU A 29 -1.46 -14.25 23.19
C LEU A 29 -0.19 -13.57 23.65
N THR A 30 0.79 -14.36 24.10
CA THR A 30 2.13 -13.85 24.41
C THR A 30 2.85 -13.44 23.14
N PRO A 31 3.29 -12.17 23.00
CA PRO A 31 4.07 -11.73 21.87
C PRO A 31 5.37 -12.54 21.71
N ASP A 32 5.77 -12.82 20.47
CA ASP A 32 7.05 -13.46 20.19
C ASP A 32 8.20 -12.56 20.67
N SER A 33 8.96 -13.04 21.67
CA SER A 33 10.07 -12.29 22.29
C SER A 33 11.21 -11.95 21.33
N ARG A 34 11.27 -12.60 20.18
CA ARG A 34 12.26 -12.31 19.13
C ARG A 34 11.93 -11.04 18.33
N ILE A 35 10.69 -10.54 18.41
CA ILE A 35 10.26 -9.34 17.69
C ILE A 35 10.62 -8.11 18.51
N ILE A 36 11.53 -7.30 17.99
CA ILE A 36 11.87 -5.98 18.51
C ILE A 36 10.93 -4.96 17.88
N GLN A 37 10.18 -4.25 18.71
CA GLN A 37 9.25 -3.21 18.28
C GLN A 37 9.66 -1.85 18.80
N GLY A 38 9.41 -0.81 18.01
CA GLY A 38 9.69 0.55 18.42
C GLY A 38 8.92 1.60 17.61
N LYS A 39 9.05 2.84 18.05
CA LYS A 39 8.49 4.03 17.42
C LYS A 39 9.57 5.11 17.32
N LEU A 40 9.74 5.70 16.16
CA LEU A 40 10.63 6.82 15.94
C LEU A 40 9.99 8.14 16.44
N PRO A 41 10.78 9.20 16.65
CA PRO A 41 10.27 10.50 17.10
C PRO A 41 9.17 11.11 16.20
N ASN A 42 9.21 10.82 14.90
CA ASN A 42 8.21 11.25 13.91
C ASN A 42 6.92 10.40 13.93
N GLY A 43 6.82 9.43 14.84
CA GLY A 43 5.66 8.57 14.96
C GLY A 43 5.72 7.26 14.14
N PHE A 44 6.71 7.10 13.26
CA PHE A 44 6.87 5.88 12.47
C PHE A 44 7.13 4.68 13.39
N ARG A 45 6.37 3.59 13.18
CA ARG A 45 6.48 2.35 13.97
C ARG A 45 7.23 1.30 13.17
N TYR A 46 8.03 0.52 13.87
CA TYR A 46 8.77 -0.58 13.25
C TYR A 46 8.71 -1.85 14.09
N ALA A 47 8.84 -2.98 13.41
CA ALA A 47 9.01 -4.30 14.02
C ALA A 47 10.17 -5.01 13.30
N LEU A 48 11.10 -5.55 14.07
CA LEU A 48 12.28 -6.27 13.58
C LEU A 48 12.24 -7.69 14.09
N LEU A 49 12.37 -8.66 13.20
CA LEU A 49 12.51 -10.08 13.53
C LEU A 49 13.84 -10.58 13.00
N SER A 50 14.74 -10.98 13.91
CA SER A 50 15.96 -11.69 13.53
C SER A 50 15.62 -13.15 13.24
N ALA A 51 15.78 -13.55 11.98
CA ALA A 51 15.57 -14.93 11.54
C ALA A 51 16.91 -15.54 11.10
N PRO A 52 17.20 -16.82 11.42
CA PRO A 52 18.50 -17.45 11.13
C PRO A 52 18.62 -17.87 9.65
N ARG A 53 18.19 -17.01 8.73
CA ARG A 53 18.32 -17.22 7.28
C ARG A 53 19.54 -16.45 6.77
N LYS A 54 20.58 -17.17 6.41
CA LYS A 54 21.84 -16.59 5.92
C LYS A 54 21.61 -15.70 4.70
N GLY A 55 22.03 -14.44 4.80
CA GLY A 55 22.26 -13.52 3.69
C GLY A 55 21.03 -12.87 3.06
N LYS A 56 19.81 -13.09 3.57
CA LYS A 56 18.59 -12.46 3.04
C LYS A 56 17.93 -11.56 4.09
N VAL A 57 17.45 -10.41 3.66
CA VAL A 57 16.61 -9.51 4.47
C VAL A 57 15.35 -9.20 3.70
N SER A 58 14.19 -9.33 4.34
CA SER A 58 12.92 -8.86 3.80
C SER A 58 12.48 -7.60 4.54
N LEU A 59 12.23 -6.54 3.78
CA LEU A 59 11.72 -5.27 4.23
C LEU A 59 10.27 -5.13 3.78
N SER A 60 9.41 -4.59 4.65
CA SER A 60 8.03 -4.25 4.29
C SER A 60 7.66 -2.89 4.86
N LEU A 61 7.24 -1.98 4.01
CA LEU A 61 6.56 -0.74 4.39
C LEU A 61 5.06 -1.00 4.29
N ILE A 62 4.34 -0.77 5.39
CA ILE A 62 2.89 -0.90 5.46
C ILE A 62 2.30 0.48 5.69
N VAL A 63 1.60 1.00 4.68
CA VAL A 63 0.83 2.24 4.76
C VAL A 63 -0.60 1.87 5.12
N GLY A 64 -1.13 2.45 6.20
CA GLY A 64 -2.48 2.17 6.70
C GLY A 64 -3.59 2.85 5.88
N ALA A 65 -3.36 3.08 4.60
CA ALA A 65 -4.32 3.60 3.63
C ALA A 65 -4.42 2.66 2.43
N GLY A 66 -5.63 2.42 1.98
CA GLY A 66 -5.97 1.65 0.80
C GLY A 66 -7.31 2.15 0.25
N SER A 67 -8.02 1.36 -0.53
CA SER A 67 -9.26 1.83 -1.19
C SER A 67 -10.37 2.25 -0.22
N TYR A 68 -10.33 1.84 1.05
CA TYR A 68 -11.29 2.30 2.05
C TYR A 68 -11.04 3.73 2.55
N ALA A 69 -9.87 4.30 2.28
CA ALA A 69 -9.57 5.69 2.56
C ALA A 69 -10.03 6.65 1.43
N GLU A 70 -10.43 6.09 0.28
CA GLU A 70 -10.81 6.84 -0.91
C GLU A 70 -12.24 7.40 -0.81
N ARG A 71 -12.40 8.63 -1.23
CA ARG A 71 -13.74 9.21 -1.51
C ARG A 71 -14.27 8.65 -2.84
N PRO A 72 -15.58 8.81 -3.13
CA PRO A 72 -16.12 8.39 -4.43
C PRO A 72 -15.40 8.95 -5.65
N SER A 73 -14.87 10.19 -5.55
CA SER A 73 -14.09 10.85 -6.60
C SER A 73 -12.60 10.48 -6.63
N GLU A 74 -12.16 9.56 -5.78
CA GLU A 74 -10.76 9.15 -5.61
C GLU A 74 -10.57 7.64 -5.80
N ARG A 75 -11.59 6.95 -6.33
CA ARG A 75 -11.56 5.49 -6.47
C ARG A 75 -10.45 5.01 -7.39
N GLY A 76 -9.52 4.27 -6.78
CA GLY A 76 -8.32 3.76 -7.43
C GLY A 76 -7.07 4.61 -7.19
N TYR A 77 -7.16 5.72 -6.43
CA TYR A 77 -5.99 6.56 -6.16
C TYR A 77 -4.95 5.87 -5.29
N ALA A 78 -5.35 5.02 -4.35
CA ALA A 78 -4.41 4.24 -3.56
C ALA A 78 -3.58 3.29 -4.43
N HIS A 79 -4.23 2.58 -5.35
CA HIS A 79 -3.57 1.69 -6.30
C HIS A 79 -2.72 2.47 -7.31
N PHE A 80 -3.24 3.56 -7.85
CA PHE A 80 -2.48 4.41 -8.76
C PHE A 80 -1.23 5.02 -8.09
N THR A 81 -1.35 5.45 -6.84
CA THR A 81 -0.22 5.95 -6.04
C THR A 81 0.82 4.87 -5.80
N GLU A 82 0.41 3.62 -5.61
CA GLU A 82 1.31 2.47 -5.52
C GLU A 82 2.18 2.35 -6.77
N HIS A 83 1.60 2.39 -7.97
CA HIS A 83 2.32 2.39 -9.25
C HIS A 83 3.31 3.56 -9.33
N LEU A 84 2.84 4.77 -9.01
CA LEU A 84 3.65 5.98 -9.10
C LEU A 84 4.84 5.99 -8.15
N ALA A 85 4.80 5.26 -7.03
CA ALA A 85 5.93 5.14 -6.12
C ALA A 85 7.17 4.55 -6.82
N PHE A 86 6.97 3.67 -7.81
CA PHE A 86 8.08 3.07 -8.57
C PHE A 86 8.56 3.91 -9.76
N THR A 87 7.81 4.93 -10.17
CA THR A 87 8.16 5.74 -11.35
C THR A 87 9.13 6.87 -11.04
N GLY A 88 9.10 7.41 -9.81
CA GLY A 88 10.02 8.46 -9.41
C GLY A 88 9.75 9.00 -8.02
N SER A 89 10.82 9.18 -7.26
CA SER A 89 10.80 9.73 -5.91
C SER A 89 11.97 10.68 -5.67
N THR A 90 12.01 11.30 -4.50
CA THR A 90 12.97 12.35 -4.16
C THR A 90 14.43 11.95 -4.38
N HIS A 91 14.85 10.76 -3.91
CA HIS A 91 16.22 10.28 -4.05
C HIS A 91 16.37 9.33 -5.24
N TYR A 92 15.27 8.83 -5.76
CA TYR A 92 15.23 7.92 -6.92
C TYR A 92 14.35 8.52 -8.02
N PRO A 93 14.85 9.53 -8.76
CA PRO A 93 14.11 10.12 -9.88
C PRO A 93 13.86 9.06 -10.96
N SER A 94 13.05 9.39 -11.94
CA SER A 94 12.49 8.49 -12.96
C SER A 94 13.40 7.32 -13.38
N GLY A 95 12.93 6.09 -13.17
CA GLY A 95 13.61 4.86 -13.56
C GLY A 95 14.80 4.44 -12.68
N THR A 96 15.24 5.26 -11.74
CA THR A 96 16.46 4.95 -10.96
C THR A 96 16.22 3.93 -9.85
N ALA A 97 15.01 3.84 -9.30
CA ALA A 97 14.66 2.79 -8.34
C ALA A 97 14.69 1.39 -9.00
N ALA A 98 14.15 1.27 -10.21
CA ALA A 98 14.20 0.01 -10.97
C ALA A 98 15.65 -0.40 -11.26
N ARG A 99 16.48 0.54 -11.68
CA ARG A 99 17.93 0.31 -11.90
C ARG A 99 18.62 -0.13 -10.61
N PHE A 100 18.33 0.51 -9.48
CA PHE A 100 18.88 0.11 -8.18
C PHE A 100 18.52 -1.35 -7.85
N PHE A 101 17.28 -1.78 -8.10
CA PHE A 101 16.88 -3.16 -7.89
C PHE A 101 17.66 -4.12 -8.80
N GLU A 102 17.77 -3.83 -10.08
CA GLU A 102 18.50 -4.65 -11.06
C GLU A 102 19.99 -4.79 -10.73
N GLU A 103 20.66 -3.69 -10.42
CA GLU A 103 22.09 -3.64 -10.06
C GLU A 103 22.40 -4.46 -8.79
N ASN A 104 21.40 -4.59 -7.89
CA ASN A 104 21.52 -5.40 -6.68
C ASN A 104 20.94 -6.82 -6.82
N GLY A 105 20.67 -7.27 -8.06
CA GLY A 105 20.20 -8.62 -8.37
C GLY A 105 18.76 -8.89 -7.93
N MET A 106 17.99 -7.85 -7.63
CA MET A 106 16.57 -7.93 -7.29
C MET A 106 15.72 -7.83 -8.55
N LYS A 107 14.73 -8.70 -8.68
CA LYS A 107 13.78 -8.70 -9.80
C LYS A 107 12.45 -8.09 -9.37
N PHE A 108 11.96 -7.15 -10.17
CA PHE A 108 10.62 -6.59 -9.98
C PHE A 108 9.56 -7.69 -10.07
N GLY A 109 8.52 -7.60 -9.26
CA GLY A 109 7.48 -8.62 -9.12
C GLY A 109 7.84 -9.77 -8.18
N ARG A 110 9.12 -10.15 -8.07
CA ARG A 110 9.59 -11.22 -7.19
C ARG A 110 10.23 -10.70 -5.90
N ASP A 111 11.21 -9.80 -6.03
CA ASP A 111 12.04 -9.32 -4.91
C ASP A 111 11.67 -7.89 -4.49
N ALA A 112 11.24 -7.06 -5.44
CA ALA A 112 10.59 -5.77 -5.21
C ALA A 112 9.17 -5.85 -5.74
N ASN A 113 8.19 -5.64 -4.87
CA ASN A 113 6.77 -5.77 -5.19
C ASN A 113 5.93 -4.90 -4.28
N ALA A 114 4.70 -4.61 -4.69
CA ALA A 114 3.72 -3.95 -3.85
C ALA A 114 2.31 -4.50 -4.11
N PHE A 115 1.38 -4.16 -3.26
CA PHE A 115 -0.04 -4.39 -3.48
C PHE A 115 -0.89 -3.43 -2.66
N THR A 116 -2.03 -3.05 -3.22
CA THR A 116 -3.07 -2.27 -2.56
C THR A 116 -4.25 -3.16 -2.21
N SER A 117 -4.74 -3.02 -0.99
CA SER A 117 -5.96 -3.67 -0.51
C SER A 117 -6.94 -2.62 0.02
N GLY A 118 -8.07 -3.07 0.59
CA GLY A 118 -9.05 -2.15 1.15
C GLY A 118 -8.49 -1.22 2.23
N ASN A 119 -7.70 -1.74 3.16
CA ASN A 119 -7.25 -1.00 4.35
C ASN A 119 -5.77 -0.67 4.39
N ARG A 120 -4.99 -1.04 3.36
CA ARG A 120 -3.54 -0.81 3.36
C ARG A 120 -2.94 -0.91 1.97
N THR A 121 -1.80 -0.24 1.80
CA THR A 121 -0.86 -0.43 0.70
C THR A 121 0.45 -0.95 1.28
N VAL A 122 1.01 -2.00 0.69
CA VAL A 122 2.22 -2.67 1.19
C VAL A 122 3.28 -2.71 0.10
N PHE A 123 4.47 -2.18 0.41
CA PHE A 123 5.65 -2.29 -0.43
C PHE A 123 6.61 -3.29 0.20
N ARG A 124 7.19 -4.18 -0.60
CA ARG A 124 8.11 -5.23 -0.15
C ARG A 124 9.39 -5.22 -0.95
N ILE A 125 10.53 -5.33 -0.26
CA ILE A 125 11.85 -5.50 -0.86
C ILE A 125 12.52 -6.68 -0.17
N THR A 126 12.97 -7.66 -0.95
CA THR A 126 13.75 -8.81 -0.46
C THR A 126 15.17 -8.72 -1.00
N LEU A 127 16.10 -8.39 -0.13
CA LEU A 127 17.51 -8.31 -0.44
C LEU A 127 18.08 -9.71 -0.64
N GLN A 128 18.73 -9.96 -1.78
CA GLN A 128 19.43 -11.21 -2.04
C GLN A 128 20.80 -11.23 -1.36
N LYS A 129 21.36 -10.05 -1.07
CA LYS A 129 22.61 -9.85 -0.32
C LYS A 129 22.37 -8.76 0.72
N ALA A 130 22.57 -9.11 1.99
CA ALA A 130 22.33 -8.23 3.14
C ALA A 130 23.61 -7.51 3.58
N ASP A 131 24.21 -6.70 2.70
CA ASP A 131 25.28 -5.78 3.13
C ASP A 131 24.69 -4.44 3.58
N GLN A 132 25.48 -3.71 4.37
CA GLN A 132 25.08 -2.43 4.98
C GLN A 132 24.64 -1.39 3.95
N LYS A 133 25.33 -1.32 2.80
CA LYS A 133 25.03 -0.35 1.75
C LYS A 133 23.66 -0.64 1.13
N THR A 134 23.47 -1.86 0.62
CA THR A 134 22.23 -2.29 -0.01
C THR A 134 21.04 -2.18 0.95
N LEU A 135 21.24 -2.51 2.23
CA LEU A 135 20.20 -2.34 3.26
C LEU A 135 19.82 -0.88 3.44
N SER A 136 20.81 0.02 3.59
CA SER A 136 20.59 1.46 3.77
C SER A 136 19.85 2.08 2.57
N GLU A 137 20.28 1.75 1.35
CA GLU A 137 19.67 2.24 0.12
C GLU A 137 18.22 1.71 -0.03
N SER A 138 17.96 0.44 0.31
CA SER A 138 16.60 -0.12 0.28
C SER A 138 15.67 0.53 1.32
N LEU A 139 16.19 0.88 2.49
CA LEU A 139 15.43 1.66 3.48
C LEU A 139 15.16 3.08 2.98
N GLN A 140 16.09 3.69 2.24
CA GLN A 140 15.86 4.99 1.60
C GLN A 140 14.77 4.91 0.54
N VAL A 141 14.75 3.85 -0.29
CA VAL A 141 13.66 3.64 -1.26
C VAL A 141 12.31 3.56 -0.55
N LEU A 142 12.20 2.76 0.53
CA LEU A 142 10.96 2.65 1.29
C LEU A 142 10.58 3.97 1.99
N SER A 143 11.55 4.74 2.46
CA SER A 143 11.31 6.09 3.00
C SER A 143 10.74 7.03 1.95
N ASP A 144 11.25 6.97 0.73
CA ASP A 144 10.75 7.74 -0.40
C ASP A 144 9.32 7.31 -0.80
N PHE A 145 9.03 6.01 -0.77
CA PHE A 145 7.67 5.52 -1.00
C PHE A 145 6.68 5.98 0.07
N ALA A 146 7.16 6.25 1.28
CA ALA A 146 6.33 6.74 2.38
C ALA A 146 6.05 8.25 2.37
N GLY A 147 6.87 9.06 1.69
CA GLY A 147 6.71 10.53 1.77
C GLY A 147 7.49 11.31 0.71
N GLY A 148 8.00 10.68 -0.34
CA GLY A 148 8.84 11.32 -1.35
C GLY A 148 8.44 11.05 -2.80
N VAL A 149 7.25 10.52 -3.09
CA VAL A 149 6.76 10.31 -4.47
C VAL A 149 6.56 11.64 -5.18
N LEU A 150 7.06 11.76 -6.40
CA LEU A 150 7.11 13.05 -7.12
C LEU A 150 5.81 13.42 -7.85
N PHE A 151 5.03 12.44 -8.28
CA PHE A 151 3.82 12.66 -9.11
C PHE A 151 4.11 13.48 -10.38
N ALA A 152 5.24 13.23 -11.03
CA ALA A 152 5.61 13.93 -12.24
C ALA A 152 4.53 13.72 -13.33
N PRO A 153 4.12 14.78 -14.05
CA PRO A 153 3.05 14.67 -15.05
C PRO A 153 3.28 13.58 -16.11
N GLU A 154 4.53 13.41 -16.53
CA GLU A 154 4.93 12.37 -17.48
C GLU A 154 4.81 10.96 -16.88
N SER A 155 5.11 10.78 -15.59
CA SER A 155 4.94 9.50 -14.90
C SER A 155 3.45 9.17 -14.72
N VAL A 156 2.64 10.15 -14.34
CA VAL A 156 1.18 9.97 -14.24
C VAL A 156 0.60 9.60 -15.60
N ALA A 157 0.99 10.28 -16.67
CA ALA A 157 0.53 9.99 -18.03
C ALA A 157 0.95 8.59 -18.52
N SER A 158 2.15 8.14 -18.17
CA SER A 158 2.66 6.80 -18.51
C SER A 158 1.91 5.71 -17.77
N GLU A 159 1.80 5.83 -16.43
CA GLU A 159 1.17 4.81 -15.59
C GLU A 159 -0.35 4.76 -15.74
N TRP A 160 -0.97 5.83 -16.19
CA TRP A 160 -2.40 5.87 -16.47
C TRP A 160 -2.85 4.75 -17.42
N GLY A 161 -2.13 4.57 -18.53
CA GLY A 161 -2.40 3.49 -19.49
C GLY A 161 -2.19 2.10 -18.88
N VAL A 162 -1.20 1.94 -18.01
CA VAL A 162 -0.89 0.67 -17.32
C VAL A 162 -2.04 0.31 -16.37
N VAL A 163 -2.44 1.22 -15.51
CA VAL A 163 -3.53 0.99 -14.53
C VAL A 163 -4.85 0.70 -15.23
N LEU A 164 -5.20 1.44 -16.30
CA LEU A 164 -6.41 1.15 -17.09
C LEU A 164 -6.35 -0.20 -17.80
N SER A 165 -5.17 -0.60 -18.26
CA SER A 165 -4.99 -1.93 -18.87
C SER A 165 -5.17 -3.06 -17.87
N GLU A 166 -4.67 -2.89 -16.63
CA GLU A 166 -4.89 -3.85 -15.56
C GLU A 166 -6.38 -3.97 -15.18
N LEU A 167 -7.09 -2.85 -15.10
CA LEU A 167 -8.53 -2.83 -14.89
C LEU A 167 -9.28 -3.58 -15.99
N ALA A 168 -8.91 -3.36 -17.25
CA ALA A 168 -9.49 -4.06 -18.39
C ALA A 168 -9.22 -5.58 -18.35
N LEU A 169 -8.02 -6.00 -17.92
CA LEU A 169 -7.69 -7.41 -17.75
C LEU A 169 -8.45 -8.07 -16.60
N ALA A 170 -8.82 -7.30 -15.56
CA ALA A 170 -9.63 -7.77 -14.45
C ALA A 170 -11.14 -7.84 -14.77
N ASP A 171 -11.60 -7.25 -15.90
CA ASP A 171 -13.00 -7.30 -16.37
C ASP A 171 -13.32 -8.64 -17.03
N THR A 172 -13.23 -9.70 -16.25
CA THR A 172 -13.62 -11.07 -16.60
C THR A 172 -15.02 -11.38 -16.08
N GLU A 173 -15.59 -12.50 -16.53
CA GLU A 173 -16.87 -12.99 -15.98
C GLU A 173 -16.79 -13.20 -14.47
N GLU A 174 -15.69 -13.76 -13.98
CA GLU A 174 -15.43 -13.94 -12.55
C GLU A 174 -15.28 -12.60 -11.83
N GLY A 175 -14.57 -11.64 -12.43
CA GLY A 175 -14.41 -10.29 -11.90
C GLY A 175 -15.74 -9.56 -11.76
N ARG A 176 -16.61 -9.64 -12.77
CA ARG A 176 -17.97 -9.07 -12.73
C ARG A 176 -18.84 -9.75 -11.68
N THR A 177 -18.80 -11.08 -11.61
CA THR A 177 -19.53 -11.85 -10.58
C THR A 177 -19.09 -11.44 -9.17
N LEU A 178 -17.79 -11.25 -8.94
CA LEU A 178 -17.27 -10.78 -7.66
C LEU A 178 -17.73 -9.35 -7.34
N ALA A 179 -17.76 -8.47 -8.34
CA ALA A 179 -18.25 -7.10 -8.18
C ALA A 179 -19.74 -7.08 -7.83
N ASP A 180 -20.57 -7.88 -8.50
CA ASP A 180 -21.99 -8.01 -8.21
C ASP A 180 -22.25 -8.59 -6.81
N LEU A 181 -21.48 -9.61 -6.41
CA LEU A 181 -21.55 -10.17 -5.06
C LEU A 181 -21.17 -9.12 -4.00
N ARG A 182 -20.12 -8.34 -4.23
CA ARG A 182 -19.72 -7.26 -3.31
C ARG A 182 -20.81 -6.19 -3.22
N LYS A 183 -21.37 -5.79 -4.35
CA LYS A 183 -22.50 -4.85 -4.40
C LYS A 183 -23.72 -5.38 -3.64
N PHE A 184 -24.04 -6.65 -3.78
CA PHE A 184 -25.14 -7.29 -3.04
C PHE A 184 -24.88 -7.31 -1.52
N LEU A 185 -23.66 -7.66 -1.09
CA LEU A 185 -23.31 -7.81 0.32
C LEU A 185 -23.05 -6.47 1.02
N TYR A 186 -22.45 -5.51 0.31
CA TYR A 186 -21.88 -4.30 0.88
C TYR A 186 -22.39 -3.00 0.23
N GLY A 187 -23.44 -3.09 -0.61
CA GLY A 187 -23.96 -1.96 -1.37
C GLY A 187 -24.23 -0.72 -0.52
N GLY A 188 -23.77 0.44 -0.99
CA GLY A 188 -23.86 1.70 -0.28
C GLY A 188 -22.78 1.91 0.78
N THR A 189 -21.82 1.01 0.91
CA THR A 189 -20.64 1.15 1.78
C THR A 189 -19.35 1.24 0.97
N GLN A 190 -18.25 1.69 1.61
CA GLN A 190 -16.92 1.68 1.00
C GLN A 190 -16.40 0.28 0.64
N PHE A 191 -16.96 -0.78 1.25
CA PHE A 191 -16.57 -2.17 0.98
C PHE A 191 -17.13 -2.72 -0.33
N GLU A 192 -18.08 -2.01 -0.97
CA GLU A 192 -18.65 -2.37 -2.27
C GLU A 192 -17.57 -2.43 -3.37
N PHE A 193 -16.57 -1.54 -3.30
CA PHE A 193 -15.64 -1.30 -4.38
C PHE A 193 -14.36 -2.14 -4.26
N LEU A 194 -13.82 -2.54 -5.44
CA LEU A 194 -12.53 -3.21 -5.52
C LEU A 194 -11.38 -2.19 -5.41
N PRO A 195 -10.23 -2.59 -4.84
CA PRO A 195 -9.08 -1.69 -4.71
C PRO A 195 -8.51 -1.17 -6.03
N ALA A 196 -8.73 -1.88 -7.13
CA ALA A 196 -8.27 -1.48 -8.46
C ALA A 196 -8.89 -0.14 -8.94
N GLY A 197 -10.07 0.23 -8.41
CA GLY A 197 -10.68 1.53 -8.63
C GLY A 197 -11.74 1.58 -9.74
N ASP A 198 -12.03 2.80 -10.17
CA ASP A 198 -13.02 3.11 -11.20
C ASP A 198 -12.32 3.70 -12.43
N PRO A 199 -12.49 3.13 -13.65
CA PRO A 199 -11.84 3.63 -14.86
C PRO A 199 -12.15 5.09 -15.14
N ALA A 200 -13.37 5.57 -14.89
CA ALA A 200 -13.74 6.96 -15.14
C ALA A 200 -13.03 7.92 -14.18
N VAL A 201 -12.90 7.53 -12.90
CA VAL A 201 -12.19 8.32 -11.89
C VAL A 201 -10.69 8.34 -12.20
N ILE A 202 -10.10 7.19 -12.53
CA ILE A 202 -8.69 7.09 -12.91
C ILE A 202 -8.41 7.91 -14.16
N SER A 203 -9.31 7.87 -15.16
CA SER A 203 -9.20 8.65 -16.39
C SER A 203 -9.19 10.17 -16.15
N ALA A 204 -9.77 10.63 -15.06
CA ALA A 204 -9.82 12.05 -14.68
C ALA A 204 -8.74 12.42 -13.62
N ALA A 205 -7.89 11.46 -13.22
CA ALA A 205 -6.87 11.70 -12.21
C ALA A 205 -5.80 12.70 -12.71
N SER A 206 -5.47 13.69 -11.87
CA SER A 206 -4.38 14.61 -12.12
C SER A 206 -3.25 14.42 -11.09
N PRO A 207 -2.01 14.84 -11.45
CA PRO A 207 -0.89 14.82 -10.51
C PRO A 207 -1.21 15.48 -9.16
N GLU A 208 -1.91 16.62 -9.18
CA GLU A 208 -2.28 17.40 -8.00
C GLU A 208 -3.28 16.63 -7.12
N ASN A 209 -4.26 15.99 -7.75
CA ASN A 209 -5.27 15.22 -7.03
C ASN A 209 -4.67 13.96 -6.38
N LEU A 210 -3.81 13.25 -7.10
CA LEU A 210 -3.09 12.09 -6.60
C LEU A 210 -2.14 12.47 -5.46
N LYS A 211 -1.40 13.57 -5.62
CA LYS A 211 -0.50 14.08 -4.57
C LYS A 211 -1.25 14.52 -3.30
N ARG A 212 -2.46 15.05 -3.46
CA ARG A 212 -3.30 15.43 -2.30
C ARG A 212 -3.85 14.22 -1.55
N PHE A 213 -4.12 13.13 -2.26
CA PHE A 213 -4.53 11.85 -1.65
C PHE A 213 -3.38 11.21 -0.87
N TYR A 214 -2.17 11.25 -1.44
CA TYR A 214 -0.92 10.74 -0.85
C TYR A 214 -0.50 11.54 0.38
#